data_4a02a50e3298e4b6a33342a78a9e640d
#
_entry.id   4a02a50e3298e4b6a33342a78a9e640d
#
_cell.length_a   1.000
_cell.length_b   1.000
_cell.length_c   1.000
_cell.angle_alpha   90.00
_cell.angle_beta   90.00
_cell.angle_gamma   90.00
#
_symmetry.space_group_name_H-M   'P 1'
#
loop_
_entity.id
_entity.type
_entity.pdbx_description
1 polymer ?
#
loop_
_entity_poly.entity_id
_entity_poly.type
_entity_poly.pdbx_seq_one_letter_code
_entity_poly.pdbx_strand_id
1 'polypeptide(L)'
;MTITYEWRGDVDNSALNELHAEGFGHPVGRTDWETRLRRHSLGWVCARDARGRLVGFVNVAWDGGAHAFVLDTVVARAARSNGVGAALIRAAAKGSRDAGCAWLHVDFEERLRPFYFDACGFRETAAGLIAL
;
A
#
# COMPACT_ATOMS: atom_id res chain seq x y z
N MET A 1 -4.78 19.93 0.85
CA MET A 1 -5.22 18.93 -0.16
C MET A 1 -6.16 17.93 0.49
N THR A 2 -7.37 17.78 -0.06
CA THR A 2 -8.34 16.83 0.47
C THR A 2 -8.14 15.48 -0.21
N ILE A 3 -7.82 14.46 0.57
CA ILE A 3 -7.59 13.11 0.08
C ILE A 3 -8.61 12.16 0.72
N THR A 4 -9.21 11.32 -0.08
CA THR A 4 -10.08 10.24 0.41
C THR A 4 -9.33 8.92 0.34
N TYR A 5 -9.63 8.00 1.26
CA TYR A 5 -8.99 6.69 1.37
C TYR A 5 -10.07 5.62 1.34
N GLU A 6 -10.01 4.73 0.37
CA GLU A 6 -11.01 3.68 0.21
C GLU A 6 -10.39 2.30 0.34
N TRP A 7 -10.85 1.54 1.32
CA TRP A 7 -10.51 0.12 1.44
C TRP A 7 -11.24 -0.65 0.36
N ARG A 8 -10.47 -1.40 -0.46
CA ARG A 8 -10.96 -2.16 -1.60
C ARG A 8 -11.67 -1.28 -2.64
N GLY A 9 -11.19 -0.05 -2.80
CA GLY A 9 -11.72 0.87 -3.80
C GLY A 9 -11.49 0.37 -5.23
N ASP A 10 -12.24 0.93 -6.17
CA ASP A 10 -12.10 0.58 -7.58
C ASP A 10 -10.70 0.92 -8.09
N VAL A 11 -10.13 0.01 -8.87
CA VAL A 11 -8.79 0.16 -9.45
C VAL A 11 -8.89 0.17 -10.97
N ASP A 12 -8.34 1.24 -11.57
CA ASP A 12 -8.07 1.31 -13.00
C ASP A 12 -6.64 0.82 -13.21
N ASN A 13 -6.48 -0.26 -13.96
CA ASN A 13 -5.17 -0.87 -14.21
C ASN A 13 -4.16 0.13 -14.78
N SER A 14 -4.57 0.97 -15.75
CA SER A 14 -3.68 1.98 -16.32
C SER A 14 -3.21 2.98 -15.30
N ALA A 15 -4.12 3.54 -14.50
CA ALA A 15 -3.78 4.53 -13.48
C ALA A 15 -2.82 3.95 -12.43
N LEU A 16 -3.07 2.72 -12.00
CA LEU A 16 -2.20 2.10 -11.00
C LEU A 16 -0.85 1.72 -11.58
N ASN A 17 -0.79 1.24 -12.82
CA ASN A 17 0.49 0.97 -13.48
C ASN A 17 1.34 2.23 -13.63
N GLU A 18 0.72 3.36 -13.95
CA GLU A 18 1.42 4.65 -14.03
C GLU A 18 1.93 5.11 -12.66
N LEU A 19 1.09 5.02 -11.65
CA LEU A 19 1.46 5.40 -10.28
C LEU A 19 2.59 4.53 -9.74
N HIS A 20 2.52 3.23 -9.95
CA HIS A 20 3.55 2.27 -9.52
C HIS A 20 4.88 2.56 -10.19
N ALA A 21 4.87 2.82 -11.50
CA ALA A 21 6.07 3.17 -12.25
C ALA A 21 6.71 4.46 -11.73
N GLU A 22 5.91 5.50 -11.48
CA GLU A 22 6.40 6.76 -10.93
C GLU A 22 7.05 6.55 -9.55
N GLY A 23 6.35 5.81 -8.67
CA GLY A 23 6.80 5.64 -7.30
C GLY A 23 8.02 4.75 -7.13
N PHE A 24 8.12 3.69 -7.94
CA PHE A 24 9.21 2.72 -7.85
C PHE A 24 10.30 2.89 -8.91
N GLY A 25 10.15 3.86 -9.80
CA GLY A 25 11.21 4.22 -10.74
C GLY A 25 11.45 3.19 -11.84
N HIS A 26 10.41 2.60 -12.39
CA HIS A 26 10.50 1.66 -13.50
C HIS A 26 9.59 2.09 -14.66
N PRO A 27 9.76 1.50 -15.87
CA PRO A 27 8.83 1.77 -16.97
C PRO A 27 7.40 1.36 -16.63
N VAL A 28 6.43 2.02 -17.25
CA VAL A 28 5.01 1.72 -17.01
C VAL A 28 4.73 0.26 -17.43
N GLY A 29 4.20 -0.51 -16.47
CA GLY A 29 3.89 -1.91 -16.68
C GLY A 29 2.50 -2.13 -17.26
N ARG A 30 2.18 -3.41 -17.47
CA ARG A 30 0.87 -3.85 -17.99
C ARG A 30 0.24 -4.86 -17.05
N THR A 31 0.45 -4.70 -15.76
CA THR A 31 -0.11 -5.60 -14.75
C THR A 31 -1.63 -5.49 -14.73
N ASP A 32 -2.31 -6.61 -14.71
CA ASP A 32 -3.74 -6.66 -14.44
C ASP A 32 -3.94 -6.63 -12.92
N TRP A 33 -3.86 -5.42 -12.37
CA TRP A 33 -3.99 -5.20 -10.93
C TRP A 33 -5.34 -5.63 -10.39
N GLU A 34 -6.40 -5.34 -11.14
CA GLU A 34 -7.76 -5.68 -10.70
C GLU A 34 -7.89 -7.18 -10.41
N THR A 35 -7.44 -8.02 -11.34
CA THR A 35 -7.48 -9.47 -11.15
C THR A 35 -6.56 -9.94 -10.04
N ARG A 36 -5.32 -9.42 -10.02
CA ARG A 36 -4.34 -9.80 -8.98
C ARG A 36 -4.86 -9.49 -7.58
N LEU A 37 -5.39 -8.29 -7.39
CA LEU A 37 -5.89 -7.85 -6.09
C LEU A 37 -7.08 -8.69 -5.63
N ARG A 38 -8.03 -8.95 -6.53
CA ARG A 38 -9.18 -9.78 -6.19
C ARG A 38 -8.82 -11.19 -5.81
N ARG A 39 -7.80 -11.76 -6.46
CA ARG A 39 -7.41 -13.15 -6.24
C ARG A 39 -6.50 -13.36 -5.04
N HIS A 40 -5.62 -12.41 -4.73
CA HIS A 40 -4.51 -12.65 -3.83
C HIS A 40 -4.43 -11.70 -2.64
N SER A 41 -5.24 -10.67 -2.59
CA SER A 41 -5.17 -9.68 -1.53
C SER A 41 -6.31 -9.81 -0.55
N LEU A 42 -6.02 -9.55 0.73
CA LEU A 42 -7.06 -9.27 1.72
C LEU A 42 -7.82 -8.01 1.31
N GLY A 43 -7.07 -7.01 0.95
CA GLY A 43 -7.60 -5.74 0.51
C GLY A 43 -6.49 -4.83 0.00
N TRP A 44 -6.88 -3.63 -0.33
CA TRP A 44 -5.98 -2.57 -0.79
C TRP A 44 -6.62 -1.24 -0.47
N VAL A 45 -5.82 -0.18 -0.43
CA VAL A 45 -6.34 1.18 -0.18
C VAL A 45 -6.02 2.05 -1.37
N CYS A 46 -7.03 2.74 -1.89
CA CYS A 46 -6.87 3.76 -2.91
C CYS A 46 -7.00 5.14 -2.28
N ALA A 47 -5.98 5.97 -2.45
CA ALA A 47 -6.02 7.37 -2.06
C ALA A 47 -6.30 8.22 -3.29
N ARG A 48 -7.34 9.05 -3.23
CA ARG A 48 -7.77 9.90 -4.34
C ARG A 48 -7.84 11.36 -3.92
N ASP A 49 -7.46 12.25 -4.83
CA ASP A 49 -7.59 13.69 -4.61
C ASP A 49 -9.04 14.15 -4.86
N ALA A 50 -9.27 15.46 -4.72
CA ALA A 50 -10.60 16.05 -4.89
C ALA A 50 -11.15 15.90 -6.32
N ARG A 51 -10.29 15.61 -7.30
CA ARG A 51 -10.69 15.35 -8.69
C ARG A 51 -10.89 13.87 -8.99
N GLY A 52 -10.76 13.01 -7.98
CA GLY A 52 -10.89 11.58 -8.13
C GLY A 52 -9.65 10.87 -8.70
N ARG A 53 -8.52 11.59 -8.86
CA ARG A 53 -7.29 10.98 -9.38
C ARG A 53 -6.64 10.11 -8.31
N LEU A 54 -6.13 8.95 -8.72
CA LEU A 54 -5.39 8.06 -7.84
C LEU A 54 -4.02 8.69 -7.53
N VAL A 55 -3.81 9.03 -6.26
CA VAL A 55 -2.58 9.69 -5.80
C VAL A 55 -1.80 8.84 -4.78
N GLY A 56 -2.36 7.72 -4.37
CA GLY A 56 -1.67 6.80 -3.47
C GLY A 56 -2.33 5.44 -3.47
N PHE A 57 -1.56 4.43 -3.08
CA PHE A 57 -2.02 3.05 -3.11
C PHE A 57 -1.20 2.22 -2.14
N VAL A 58 -1.82 1.20 -1.57
CA VAL A 58 -1.14 0.13 -0.84
C VAL A 58 -1.93 -1.16 -1.01
N ASN A 59 -1.20 -2.25 -1.21
CA ASN A 59 -1.76 -3.59 -1.32
C ASN A 59 -1.54 -4.33 0.00
N VAL A 60 -2.51 -5.13 0.42
CA VAL A 60 -2.39 -5.98 1.62
C VAL A 60 -2.69 -7.42 1.21
N ALA A 61 -1.65 -8.25 1.18
CA ALA A 61 -1.79 -9.69 1.03
C ALA A 61 -1.99 -10.32 2.40
N TRP A 62 -2.45 -11.56 2.47
CA TRP A 62 -2.63 -12.24 3.75
C TRP A 62 -2.60 -13.77 3.61
N ASP A 63 -2.51 -14.46 4.74
CA ASP A 63 -2.51 -15.91 4.79
C ASP A 63 -3.91 -16.52 4.99
N GLY A 64 -4.94 -15.68 4.97
CA GLY A 64 -6.31 -16.11 5.29
C GLY A 64 -6.58 -16.21 6.78
N GLY A 65 -5.64 -15.81 7.63
CA GLY A 65 -5.72 -15.94 9.08
C GLY A 65 -5.15 -14.74 9.81
N ALA A 66 -4.12 -14.96 10.62
CA ALA A 66 -3.59 -13.94 11.53
C ALA A 66 -2.59 -12.96 10.91
N HIS A 67 -2.06 -13.25 9.73
CA HIS A 67 -0.96 -12.48 9.15
C HIS A 67 -1.36 -11.76 7.86
N ALA A 68 -1.16 -10.43 7.84
CA ALA A 68 -1.30 -9.60 6.67
C ALA A 68 0.04 -8.94 6.33
N PHE A 69 0.24 -8.57 5.06
CA PHE A 69 1.52 -8.09 4.54
C PHE A 69 1.31 -6.86 3.68
N VAL A 70 2.01 -5.78 4.00
CA VAL A 70 1.99 -4.53 3.22
C VAL A 70 2.89 -4.70 2.00
N LEU A 71 2.35 -4.42 0.82
CA LEU A 71 3.05 -4.47 -0.46
C LEU A 71 2.69 -3.25 -1.29
N ASP A 72 3.59 -2.84 -2.19
CA ASP A 72 3.32 -1.84 -3.21
C ASP A 72 2.85 -0.48 -2.67
N THR A 73 3.36 -0.05 -1.53
CA THR A 73 3.03 1.27 -0.99
C THR A 73 3.61 2.36 -1.87
N VAL A 74 2.77 3.21 -2.41
CA VAL A 74 3.20 4.27 -3.32
C VAL A 74 2.36 5.53 -3.15
N VAL A 75 3.01 6.69 -3.25
CA VAL A 75 2.36 8.01 -3.23
C VAL A 75 2.85 8.80 -4.42
N ALA A 76 1.92 9.38 -5.18
CA ALA A 76 2.26 10.25 -6.30
C ALA A 76 3.16 11.38 -5.84
N ARG A 77 4.15 11.73 -6.66
CA ARG A 77 5.13 12.77 -6.32
C ARG A 77 4.45 14.08 -5.91
N ALA A 78 3.39 14.48 -6.62
CA ALA A 78 2.65 15.70 -6.33
C ALA A 78 1.89 15.67 -5.00
N ALA A 79 1.65 14.48 -4.44
CA ALA A 79 0.91 14.32 -3.19
C ALA A 79 1.83 14.01 -2.00
N ARG A 80 3.14 13.90 -2.21
CA ARG A 80 4.10 13.62 -1.14
C ARG A 80 4.15 14.76 -0.13
N SER A 81 4.59 14.45 1.09
CA SER A 81 4.71 15.40 2.20
C SER A 81 3.37 15.92 2.72
N ASN A 82 2.27 15.24 2.40
CA ASN A 82 0.92 15.56 2.91
C ASN A 82 0.36 14.46 3.82
N GLY A 83 1.22 13.57 4.31
CA GLY A 83 0.80 12.49 5.21
C GLY A 83 0.02 11.36 4.54
N VAL A 84 0.01 11.31 3.20
CA VAL A 84 -0.75 10.30 2.44
C VAL A 84 -0.24 8.89 2.72
N GLY A 85 1.08 8.70 2.74
CA GLY A 85 1.68 7.40 3.02
C GLY A 85 1.27 6.83 4.37
N ALA A 86 1.37 7.62 5.42
CA ALA A 86 0.98 7.20 6.76
C ALA A 86 -0.53 6.92 6.86
N ALA A 87 -1.35 7.71 6.18
CA ALA A 87 -2.79 7.49 6.14
C ALA A 87 -3.16 6.21 5.39
N LEU A 88 -2.44 5.88 4.30
CA LEU A 88 -2.59 4.61 3.59
C LEU A 88 -2.33 3.42 4.53
N ILE A 89 -1.23 3.48 5.29
CA ILE A 89 -0.87 2.42 6.22
C ILE A 89 -1.89 2.30 7.36
N ARG A 90 -2.40 3.42 7.90
CA ARG A 90 -3.45 3.37 8.93
C ARG A 90 -4.72 2.69 8.39
N ALA A 91 -5.12 3.01 7.17
CA ALA A 91 -6.28 2.38 6.54
C ALA A 91 -6.05 0.89 6.29
N ALA A 92 -4.84 0.52 5.86
CA ALA A 92 -4.44 -0.88 5.68
C ALA A 92 -4.49 -1.65 7.01
N ALA A 93 -3.97 -1.05 8.08
CA ALA A 93 -3.98 -1.65 9.41
C ALA A 93 -5.42 -1.84 9.91
N LYS A 94 -6.29 -0.84 9.71
CA LYS A 94 -7.70 -0.95 10.09
C LYS A 94 -8.40 -2.08 9.34
N GLY A 95 -8.24 -2.14 8.02
CA GLY A 95 -8.83 -3.21 7.21
C GLY A 95 -8.36 -4.59 7.62
N SER A 96 -7.07 -4.73 7.92
CA SER A 96 -6.48 -6.00 8.39
C SER A 96 -7.03 -6.40 9.76
N ARG A 97 -7.13 -5.43 10.68
CA ARG A 97 -7.66 -5.68 12.02
C ARG A 97 -9.14 -6.09 11.95
N ASP A 98 -9.92 -5.40 11.15
CA ASP A 98 -11.36 -5.70 10.98
C ASP A 98 -11.57 -7.09 10.38
N ALA A 99 -10.61 -7.60 9.60
CA ALA A 99 -10.64 -8.94 9.04
C ALA A 99 -10.19 -10.03 10.03
N GLY A 100 -9.71 -9.65 11.21
CA GLY A 100 -9.29 -10.60 12.25
C GLY A 100 -7.79 -10.88 12.26
N CYS A 101 -6.98 -10.17 11.49
CA CYS A 101 -5.53 -10.34 11.52
C CYS A 101 -4.95 -9.83 12.84
N ALA A 102 -3.95 -10.54 13.34
CA ALA A 102 -3.22 -10.16 14.56
C ALA A 102 -1.96 -9.36 14.24
N TRP A 103 -1.40 -9.53 13.04
CA TRP A 103 -0.12 -8.93 12.65
C TRP A 103 -0.18 -8.37 11.25
N LEU A 104 0.39 -7.17 11.08
CA LEU A 104 0.63 -6.55 9.78
C LEU A 104 2.15 -6.47 9.61
N HIS A 105 2.66 -7.16 8.59
CA HIS A 105 4.09 -7.23 8.28
C HIS A 105 4.45 -6.24 7.18
N VAL A 106 5.69 -5.76 7.20
CA VAL A 106 6.25 -4.98 6.11
C VAL A 106 7.75 -5.26 6.03
N ASP A 107 8.28 -5.35 4.82
CA ASP A 107 9.71 -5.23 4.58
C ASP A 107 9.95 -4.02 3.67
N PHE A 108 11.09 -3.37 3.82
CA PHE A 108 11.34 -2.09 3.15
C PHE A 108 12.84 -1.82 3.04
N GLU A 109 13.20 -0.92 2.13
CA GLU A 109 14.57 -0.45 2.02
C GLU A 109 14.95 0.38 3.25
N GLU A 110 16.21 0.26 3.66
CA GLU A 110 16.73 0.90 4.87
C GLU A 110 16.41 2.41 4.95
N ARG A 111 16.42 3.12 3.82
CA ARG A 111 16.10 4.55 3.79
C ARG A 111 14.68 4.88 4.24
N LEU A 112 13.79 3.90 4.26
CA LEU A 112 12.38 4.06 4.64
C LEU A 112 12.13 3.72 6.12
N ARG A 113 13.19 3.41 6.88
CA ARG A 113 13.09 3.10 8.31
C ARG A 113 12.34 4.19 9.09
N PRO A 114 12.63 5.48 8.94
CA PRO A 114 11.88 6.51 9.67
C PRO A 114 10.40 6.53 9.33
N PHE A 115 10.06 6.28 8.07
CA PHE A 115 8.66 6.24 7.66
C PHE A 115 7.91 5.09 8.36
N TYR A 116 8.42 3.87 8.26
CA TYR A 116 7.70 2.72 8.79
C TYR A 116 7.74 2.62 10.30
N PHE A 117 8.86 2.92 10.92
CA PHE A 117 8.98 2.82 12.39
C PHE A 117 8.47 4.06 13.11
N ASP A 118 8.83 5.25 12.65
CA ASP A 118 8.48 6.48 13.37
C ASP A 118 7.10 7.00 12.97
N ALA A 119 6.83 7.12 11.67
CA ALA A 119 5.56 7.68 11.20
C ALA A 119 4.40 6.66 11.25
N CYS A 120 4.66 5.39 10.92
CA CYS A 120 3.63 4.36 10.87
C CYS A 120 3.54 3.49 12.12
N GLY A 121 4.56 3.50 12.98
CA GLY A 121 4.53 2.80 14.25
C GLY A 121 4.76 1.30 14.18
N PHE A 122 5.40 0.80 13.10
CA PHE A 122 5.80 -0.60 13.06
C PHE A 122 6.87 -0.87 14.12
N ARG A 123 6.78 -2.03 14.76
CA ARG A 123 7.79 -2.49 15.71
C ARG A 123 8.86 -3.28 14.96
N GLU A 124 10.12 -3.00 15.24
CA GLU A 124 11.22 -3.73 14.62
C GLU A 124 11.20 -5.21 15.02
N THR A 125 11.48 -6.08 14.06
CA THR A 125 11.59 -7.51 14.28
C THR A 125 12.69 -8.09 13.39
N ALA A 126 13.23 -9.25 13.76
CA ALA A 126 14.18 -9.96 12.91
C ALA A 126 13.41 -10.65 11.78
N ALA A 127 13.69 -10.25 10.55
CA ALA A 127 13.03 -10.78 9.36
C ALA A 127 14.04 -10.90 8.23
N GLY A 128 13.72 -11.69 7.22
CA GLY A 128 14.64 -11.88 6.10
C GLY A 128 13.92 -12.19 4.80
N LEU A 129 14.67 -12.06 3.69
CA LEU A 129 14.19 -12.36 2.35
C LEU A 129 15.14 -13.33 1.65
N ILE A 130 14.59 -14.17 0.78
CA ILE A 130 15.38 -15.00 -0.13
C ILE A 130 14.97 -14.59 -1.53
N ALA A 131 15.92 -14.14 -2.35
CA ALA A 131 15.68 -13.89 -3.77
C ALA A 131 15.50 -15.24 -4.49
N LEU A 132 14.46 -15.35 -5.29
CA LEU A 132 14.13 -16.57 -6.02
C LEU A 132 14.46 -16.47 -7.50
#